data_383dba0b6f920851c07730fab253bdce
#
_entry.id   383dba0b6f920851c07730fab253bdce
#
_cell.length_a   1.000
_cell.length_b   1.000
_cell.length_c   1.000
_cell.angle_alpha   90.00
_cell.angle_beta   90.00
_cell.angle_gamma   90.00
#
_symmetry.space_group_name_H-M   'P 1'
#
loop_
_entity.id
_entity.type
_entity.pdbx_description
1 polymer ?
#
loop_
_entity_poly.entity_id
_entity_poly.type
_entity_poly.pdbx_seq_one_letter_code
_entity_poly.pdbx_strand_id
1 'polypeptide(L)'
;MQRNSMTVMCRLLKLVKPLRGTMILAVTMGVLGHLCAIFVTVAGAIVITGGSWQMALIILPLIALLRGIFHLLEQNRNHYLAFKLLALIRDEVFGALRKLAPAKLEGRDKGNLIAILTSDIELLEVFYAHTISPVFIALIVSLIMIVYIGSFHIVLGLIAFVSYIVIGIVVPLTASKMSQKYGKAFREEFGNLD
;
A
#
# COMPACT_ATOMS: atom_id res chain seq x y z
N MET A 1 19.53 9.74 -18.08
CA MET A 1 18.15 9.64 -18.56
C MET A 1 17.20 9.57 -17.36
N GLN A 2 16.57 10.67 -16.99
CA GLN A 2 15.51 10.63 -15.97
C GLN A 2 14.31 9.87 -16.56
N ARG A 3 14.18 8.61 -16.19
CA ARG A 3 12.98 7.83 -16.50
C ARG A 3 11.81 8.47 -15.75
N ASN A 4 10.81 8.96 -16.46
CA ASN A 4 9.59 9.51 -15.86
C ASN A 4 9.03 8.51 -14.84
N SER A 5 8.95 8.90 -13.57
CA SER A 5 8.42 8.06 -12.46
C SER A 5 7.06 7.44 -12.81
N MET A 6 6.23 8.16 -13.58
CA MET A 6 4.94 7.72 -14.07
C MET A 6 5.05 6.50 -15.00
N THR A 7 6.05 6.48 -15.89
CA THR A 7 6.27 5.36 -16.83
C THR A 7 6.72 4.11 -16.08
N VAL A 8 7.53 4.27 -15.04
CA VAL A 8 7.98 3.17 -14.19
C VAL A 8 6.78 2.62 -13.40
N MET A 9 5.97 3.50 -12.79
CA MET A 9 4.75 3.11 -12.07
C MET A 9 3.78 2.32 -12.95
N CYS A 10 3.53 2.77 -14.18
CA CYS A 10 2.65 2.06 -15.11
C CYS A 10 3.21 0.67 -15.50
N ARG A 11 4.53 0.52 -15.60
CA ARG A 11 5.15 -0.79 -15.87
C ARG A 11 5.02 -1.72 -14.67
N LEU A 12 5.24 -1.22 -13.46
CA LEU A 12 5.07 -1.99 -12.24
C LEU A 12 3.62 -2.47 -12.07
N LEU A 13 2.64 -1.60 -12.33
CA LEU A 13 1.22 -2.00 -12.31
C LEU A 13 0.88 -3.08 -13.36
N LYS A 14 1.55 -3.08 -14.52
CA LYS A 14 1.35 -4.13 -15.54
C LYS A 14 1.84 -5.50 -15.07
N LEU A 15 2.89 -5.57 -14.23
CA LEU A 15 3.39 -6.83 -13.67
C LEU A 15 2.36 -7.50 -12.75
N VAL A 16 1.47 -6.73 -12.14
CA VAL A 16 0.37 -7.28 -11.29
C VAL A 16 -0.77 -7.87 -12.11
N LYS A 17 -0.82 -7.64 -13.43
CA LYS A 17 -1.92 -8.10 -14.29
C LYS A 17 -2.32 -9.57 -14.09
N PRO A 18 -1.41 -10.55 -13.99
CA PRO A 18 -1.77 -11.94 -13.76
C PRO A 18 -2.35 -12.21 -12.36
N LEU A 19 -2.12 -11.31 -11.39
CA LEU A 19 -2.53 -11.45 -9.98
C LEU A 19 -3.65 -10.47 -9.59
N ARG A 20 -4.29 -9.82 -10.59
CA ARG A 20 -5.34 -8.80 -10.36
C ARG A 20 -6.48 -9.28 -9.47
N GLY A 21 -6.87 -10.55 -9.56
CA GLY A 21 -7.93 -11.11 -8.70
C GLY A 21 -7.55 -11.10 -7.22
N THR A 22 -6.33 -11.50 -6.91
CA THR A 22 -5.80 -11.44 -5.53
C THR A 22 -5.70 -10.02 -5.03
N MET A 23 -5.27 -9.07 -5.87
CA MET A 23 -5.20 -7.65 -5.53
C MET A 23 -6.59 -7.05 -5.27
N ILE A 24 -7.58 -7.35 -6.11
CA ILE A 24 -8.96 -6.90 -5.89
C ILE A 24 -9.50 -7.45 -4.58
N LEU A 25 -9.26 -8.74 -4.29
CA LEU A 25 -9.69 -9.35 -3.03
C LEU A 25 -9.01 -8.68 -1.81
N ALA A 26 -7.69 -8.43 -1.87
CA ALA A 26 -6.97 -7.74 -0.81
C ALA A 26 -7.54 -6.33 -0.57
N VAL A 27 -7.74 -5.55 -1.63
CA VAL A 27 -8.31 -4.20 -1.53
C VAL A 27 -9.74 -4.25 -0.97
N THR A 28 -10.58 -5.19 -1.41
CA THR A 28 -11.95 -5.33 -0.90
C THR A 28 -11.96 -5.67 0.59
N MET A 29 -11.12 -6.62 1.03
CA MET A 29 -11.01 -6.96 2.46
C MET A 29 -10.50 -5.77 3.27
N GLY A 30 -9.51 -5.03 2.75
CA GLY A 30 -8.99 -3.83 3.39
C GLY A 30 -10.04 -2.73 3.52
N VAL A 31 -10.81 -2.47 2.48
CA VAL A 31 -11.93 -1.50 2.53
C VAL A 31 -12.94 -1.90 3.59
N LEU A 32 -13.38 -3.17 3.61
CA LEU A 32 -14.33 -3.66 4.62
C LEU A 32 -13.77 -3.55 6.04
N GLY A 33 -12.50 -3.90 6.24
CA GLY A 33 -11.83 -3.77 7.53
C GLY A 33 -11.75 -2.32 8.03
N HIS A 34 -11.42 -1.37 7.13
CA HIS A 34 -11.37 0.06 7.48
C HIS A 34 -12.76 0.64 7.73
N LEU A 35 -13.78 0.25 6.97
CA LEU A 35 -15.16 0.65 7.24
C LEU A 35 -15.62 0.11 8.60
N CYS A 36 -15.34 -1.14 8.95
CA CYS A 36 -15.61 -1.65 10.29
C CYS A 36 -14.93 -0.82 11.37
N ALA A 37 -13.65 -0.40 11.17
CA ALA A 37 -12.96 0.45 12.13
C ALA A 37 -13.65 1.81 12.34
N ILE A 38 -14.11 2.44 11.26
CA ILE A 38 -14.84 3.71 11.32
C ILE A 38 -16.17 3.52 12.03
N PHE A 39 -16.93 2.48 11.67
CA PHE A 39 -18.26 2.25 12.27
C PHE A 39 -18.21 1.79 13.72
N VAL A 40 -17.12 1.17 14.21
CA VAL A 40 -16.91 1.00 15.66
C VAL A 40 -16.89 2.36 16.37
N THR A 41 -16.17 3.34 15.82
CA THR A 41 -16.10 4.68 16.41
C THR A 41 -17.46 5.40 16.37
N VAL A 42 -18.17 5.30 15.24
CA VAL A 42 -19.52 5.88 15.08
C VAL A 42 -20.51 5.24 16.07
N ALA A 43 -20.50 3.92 16.17
CA ALA A 43 -21.38 3.20 17.11
C ALA A 43 -21.07 3.58 18.56
N GLY A 44 -19.80 3.72 18.94
CA GLY A 44 -19.39 4.21 20.25
C GLY A 44 -19.91 5.62 20.54
N ALA A 45 -19.81 6.53 19.56
CA ALA A 45 -20.34 7.89 19.69
C ALA A 45 -21.87 7.90 19.89
N ILE A 46 -22.62 7.07 19.16
CA ILE A 46 -24.07 6.94 19.31
C ILE A 46 -24.45 6.52 20.73
N VAL A 47 -23.70 5.60 21.33
CA VAL A 47 -23.95 5.14 22.71
C VAL A 47 -23.75 6.28 23.71
N ILE A 48 -22.68 7.05 23.57
CA ILE A 48 -22.37 8.19 24.47
C ILE A 48 -23.43 9.29 24.36
N THR A 49 -24.03 9.46 23.18
CA THR A 49 -25.08 10.48 22.95
C THR A 49 -26.50 10.03 23.31
N GLY A 50 -26.66 8.91 23.99
CA GLY A 50 -27.96 8.44 24.52
C GLY A 50 -28.53 7.22 23.80
N GLY A 51 -27.73 6.54 22.98
CA GLY A 51 -28.10 5.27 22.35
C GLY A 51 -28.17 4.11 23.36
N SER A 52 -28.82 3.01 22.96
CA SER A 52 -28.97 1.81 23.77
C SER A 52 -27.62 1.13 24.05
N TRP A 53 -27.21 1.14 25.33
CA TRP A 53 -25.97 0.46 25.76
C TRP A 53 -26.04 -1.07 25.60
N GLN A 54 -27.22 -1.66 25.66
CA GLN A 54 -27.43 -3.10 25.46
C GLN A 54 -27.11 -3.50 23.99
N MET A 55 -27.57 -2.71 23.04
CA MET A 55 -27.24 -2.90 21.63
C MET A 55 -25.74 -2.74 21.37
N ALA A 56 -25.10 -1.80 22.03
CA ALA A 56 -23.67 -1.56 21.88
C ALA A 56 -22.82 -2.74 22.38
N LEU A 57 -23.19 -3.38 23.48
CA LEU A 57 -22.50 -4.56 24.00
C LEU A 57 -22.46 -5.73 23.03
N ILE A 58 -23.38 -5.81 22.08
CA ILE A 58 -23.42 -6.85 21.05
C ILE A 58 -22.76 -6.36 19.76
N ILE A 59 -23.12 -5.17 19.29
CA ILE A 59 -22.72 -4.65 17.99
C ILE A 59 -21.22 -4.29 17.97
N LEU A 60 -20.70 -3.64 19.01
CA LEU A 60 -19.30 -3.22 19.04
C LEU A 60 -18.30 -4.40 18.99
N PRO A 61 -18.45 -5.45 19.83
CA PRO A 61 -17.57 -6.62 19.72
C PRO A 61 -17.70 -7.34 18.38
N LEU A 62 -18.91 -7.40 17.82
CA LEU A 62 -19.14 -8.04 16.53
C LEU A 62 -18.41 -7.31 15.40
N ILE A 63 -18.55 -5.98 15.33
CA ILE A 63 -17.86 -5.18 14.30
C ILE A 63 -16.33 -5.23 14.53
N ALA A 64 -15.87 -5.20 15.78
CA ALA A 64 -14.46 -5.33 16.11
C ALA A 64 -13.88 -6.69 15.69
N LEU A 65 -14.63 -7.77 15.89
CA LEU A 65 -14.25 -9.11 15.43
C LEU A 65 -14.16 -9.17 13.89
N LEU A 66 -15.19 -8.66 13.20
CA LEU A 66 -15.19 -8.58 11.73
C LEU A 66 -14.03 -7.76 11.20
N ARG A 67 -13.69 -6.63 11.84
CA ARG A 67 -12.50 -5.84 11.51
C ARG A 67 -11.23 -6.69 11.58
N GLY A 68 -11.06 -7.46 12.66
CA GLY A 68 -9.91 -8.35 12.85
C GLY A 68 -9.80 -9.40 11.74
N ILE A 69 -10.92 -10.04 11.40
CA ILE A 69 -10.99 -11.03 10.33
C ILE A 69 -10.64 -10.41 8.97
N PHE A 70 -11.25 -9.29 8.61
CA PHE A 70 -10.97 -8.62 7.34
C PHE A 70 -9.52 -8.14 7.25
N HIS A 71 -8.95 -7.64 8.33
CA HIS A 71 -7.56 -7.23 8.38
C HIS A 71 -6.59 -8.41 8.19
N LEU A 72 -6.85 -9.54 8.85
CA LEU A 72 -6.06 -10.76 8.64
C LEU A 72 -6.14 -11.25 7.19
N LEU A 73 -7.33 -11.24 6.59
CA LEU A 73 -7.52 -11.64 5.20
C LEU A 73 -6.82 -10.68 4.23
N GLU A 74 -6.89 -9.37 4.46
CA GLU A 74 -6.16 -8.36 3.71
C GLU A 74 -4.66 -8.61 3.75
N GLN A 75 -4.08 -8.70 4.94
CA GLN A 75 -2.64 -8.91 5.13
C GLN A 75 -2.17 -10.19 4.47
N ASN A 76 -2.87 -11.29 4.67
CA ASN A 76 -2.53 -12.57 4.04
C ASN A 76 -2.54 -12.46 2.50
N ARG A 77 -3.52 -11.77 1.91
CA ARG A 77 -3.59 -11.56 0.46
C ARG A 77 -2.53 -10.60 -0.07
N ASN A 78 -2.19 -9.58 0.68
CA ASN A 78 -1.11 -8.64 0.32
C ASN A 78 0.25 -9.34 0.31
N HIS A 79 0.57 -10.12 1.33
CA HIS A 79 1.82 -10.91 1.37
C HIS A 79 1.84 -11.99 0.29
N TYR A 80 0.75 -12.73 0.09
CA TYR A 80 0.68 -13.70 -1.01
C TYR A 80 0.93 -13.04 -2.37
N LEU A 81 0.31 -11.88 -2.62
CA LEU A 81 0.50 -11.10 -3.85
C LEU A 81 1.97 -10.71 -4.03
N ALA A 82 2.59 -10.17 -2.98
CA ALA A 82 3.97 -9.71 -2.99
C ALA A 82 4.96 -10.85 -3.25
N PHE A 83 4.86 -11.96 -2.51
CA PHE A 83 5.72 -13.13 -2.71
C PHE A 83 5.53 -13.80 -4.08
N LYS A 84 4.29 -13.87 -4.57
CA LYS A 84 4.03 -14.44 -5.90
C LYS A 84 4.62 -13.57 -7.01
N LEU A 85 4.51 -12.25 -6.85
CA LEU A 85 5.09 -11.29 -7.78
C LEU A 85 6.62 -11.32 -7.74
N LEU A 86 7.21 -11.41 -6.55
CA LEU A 86 8.63 -11.60 -6.33
C LEU A 86 9.16 -12.83 -7.09
N ALA A 87 8.46 -13.97 -6.95
CA ALA A 87 8.82 -15.20 -7.65
C ALA A 87 8.75 -15.04 -9.17
N LEU A 88 7.70 -14.39 -9.70
CA LEU A 88 7.55 -14.15 -11.14
C LEU A 88 8.66 -13.24 -11.68
N ILE A 89 9.03 -12.17 -10.97
CA ILE A 89 10.09 -11.26 -11.40
C ILE A 89 11.45 -11.97 -11.36
N ARG A 90 11.73 -12.74 -10.30
CA ARG A 90 12.97 -13.53 -10.22
C ARG A 90 13.09 -14.51 -11.38
N ASP A 91 12.04 -15.21 -11.70
CA ASP A 91 12.03 -16.18 -12.80
C ASP A 91 12.26 -15.52 -14.16
N GLU A 92 11.61 -14.37 -14.40
CA GLU A 92 11.79 -13.58 -15.64
C GLU A 92 13.23 -13.03 -15.77
N VAL A 93 13.78 -12.45 -14.69
CA VAL A 93 15.15 -11.92 -14.68
C VAL A 93 16.16 -13.05 -14.83
N PHE A 94 15.97 -14.18 -14.13
CA PHE A 94 16.85 -15.34 -14.26
C PHE A 94 16.81 -15.95 -15.66
N GLY A 95 15.62 -16.03 -16.24
CA GLY A 95 15.44 -16.47 -17.63
C GLY A 95 16.15 -15.57 -18.65
N ALA A 96 16.11 -14.25 -18.43
CA ALA A 96 16.84 -13.28 -19.26
C ALA A 96 18.37 -13.42 -19.12
N LEU A 97 18.87 -13.57 -17.88
CA LEU A 97 20.31 -13.77 -17.63
C LEU A 97 20.82 -15.05 -18.27
N ARG A 98 20.06 -16.14 -18.19
CA ARG A 98 20.42 -17.42 -18.82
C ARG A 98 20.54 -17.32 -20.33
N LYS A 99 19.70 -16.51 -20.99
CA LYS A 99 19.80 -16.26 -22.44
C LYS A 99 21.01 -15.40 -22.82
N LEU A 100 21.56 -14.63 -21.89
CA LEU A 100 22.75 -13.79 -22.12
C LEU A 100 24.06 -14.49 -21.77
N ALA A 101 24.02 -15.62 -21.08
CA ALA A 101 25.20 -16.42 -20.73
C ALA A 101 25.68 -17.26 -21.93
N PRO A 102 27.02 -17.57 -22.01
CA PRO A 102 28.09 -16.94 -21.23
C PRO A 102 28.56 -15.61 -21.80
N ALA A 103 28.47 -15.41 -23.13
CA ALA A 103 29.20 -14.42 -23.92
C ALA A 103 28.97 -12.95 -23.49
N LYS A 104 27.77 -12.60 -22.99
CA LYS A 104 27.43 -11.22 -22.56
C LYS A 104 27.56 -10.97 -21.08
N LEU A 105 27.83 -12.03 -20.30
CA LEU A 105 28.00 -11.94 -18.84
C LEU A 105 29.49 -12.03 -18.45
N GLU A 106 30.38 -12.45 -19.35
CA GLU A 106 31.82 -12.40 -19.15
C GLU A 106 32.28 -10.95 -18.94
N GLY A 107 32.99 -10.70 -17.83
CA GLY A 107 33.46 -9.36 -17.47
C GLY A 107 32.44 -8.48 -16.72
N ARG A 108 31.22 -8.96 -16.47
CA ARG A 108 30.27 -8.26 -15.59
C ARG A 108 30.49 -8.60 -14.12
N ASP A 109 30.31 -7.60 -13.29
CA ASP A 109 30.38 -7.77 -11.84
C ASP A 109 29.27 -8.72 -11.37
N LYS A 110 29.70 -9.91 -10.91
CA LYS A 110 28.80 -10.96 -10.40
C LYS A 110 28.08 -10.50 -9.12
N GLY A 111 28.75 -9.69 -8.29
CA GLY A 111 28.16 -9.12 -7.08
C GLY A 111 26.96 -8.23 -7.38
N ASN A 112 27.08 -7.36 -8.38
CA ASN A 112 25.99 -6.50 -8.82
C ASN A 112 24.79 -7.30 -9.39
N LEU A 113 25.03 -8.39 -10.10
CA LEU A 113 23.96 -9.26 -10.60
C LEU A 113 23.24 -9.99 -9.45
N ILE A 114 23.96 -10.42 -8.43
CA ILE A 114 23.38 -11.04 -7.24
C ILE A 114 22.57 -10.00 -6.45
N ALA A 115 23.08 -8.78 -6.29
CA ALA A 115 22.38 -7.70 -5.61
C ALA A 115 21.03 -7.36 -6.28
N ILE A 116 20.98 -7.32 -7.62
CA ILE A 116 19.72 -7.14 -8.37
C ILE A 116 18.74 -8.28 -8.10
N LEU A 117 19.22 -9.53 -8.08
CA LEU A 117 18.38 -10.73 -7.88
C LEU A 117 17.86 -10.89 -6.45
N THR A 118 18.51 -10.26 -5.48
CA THR A 118 18.14 -10.33 -4.07
C THR A 118 17.53 -9.01 -3.59
N SER A 119 18.36 -8.02 -3.33
CA SER A 119 17.97 -6.78 -2.66
C SER A 119 17.01 -5.92 -3.48
N ASP A 120 17.29 -5.70 -4.77
CA ASP A 120 16.44 -4.81 -5.59
C ASP A 120 15.05 -5.40 -5.83
N ILE A 121 14.97 -6.73 -6.00
CA ILE A 121 13.68 -7.40 -6.19
C ILE A 121 12.89 -7.43 -4.87
N GLU A 122 13.53 -7.59 -3.71
CA GLU A 122 12.88 -7.52 -2.40
C GLU A 122 12.29 -6.14 -2.11
N LEU A 123 12.92 -5.06 -2.56
CA LEU A 123 12.34 -3.72 -2.47
C LEU A 123 11.00 -3.58 -3.23
N LEU A 124 10.81 -4.34 -4.31
CA LEU A 124 9.54 -4.40 -5.02
C LEU A 124 8.43 -5.10 -4.21
N GLU A 125 8.78 -6.11 -3.42
CA GLU A 125 7.83 -6.75 -2.50
C GLU A 125 7.25 -5.73 -1.52
N VAL A 126 8.14 -5.00 -0.82
CA VAL A 126 7.74 -3.94 0.12
C VAL A 126 6.86 -2.89 -0.57
N PHE A 127 7.22 -2.48 -1.79
CA PHE A 127 6.45 -1.52 -2.56
C PHE A 127 5.03 -2.02 -2.87
N TYR A 128 4.88 -3.26 -3.33
CA TYR A 128 3.56 -3.81 -3.68
C TYR A 128 2.68 -4.06 -2.45
N ALA A 129 3.25 -4.65 -1.39
CA ALA A 129 2.50 -4.97 -0.18
C ALA A 129 2.10 -3.72 0.61
N HIS A 130 3.00 -2.74 0.72
CA HIS A 130 2.85 -1.61 1.63
C HIS A 130 2.59 -0.27 0.96
N THR A 131 2.53 -0.19 -0.37
CA THR A 131 2.23 1.05 -1.07
C THR A 131 1.01 0.93 -1.96
N ILE A 132 0.97 -0.03 -2.90
CA ILE A 132 -0.09 -0.07 -3.90
C ILE A 132 -1.43 -0.40 -3.27
N SER A 133 -1.54 -1.51 -2.54
CA SER A 133 -2.80 -1.94 -1.92
C SER A 133 -3.35 -0.91 -0.92
N PRO A 134 -2.57 -0.38 0.05
CA PRO A 134 -3.05 0.67 0.95
C PRO A 134 -3.50 1.95 0.27
N VAL A 135 -2.85 2.37 -0.82
CA VAL A 135 -3.26 3.57 -1.58
C VAL A 135 -4.64 3.37 -2.21
N PHE A 136 -4.91 2.21 -2.82
CA PHE A 136 -6.24 1.91 -3.35
C PHE A 136 -7.31 1.82 -2.26
N ILE A 137 -7.00 1.19 -1.13
CA ILE A 137 -7.90 1.11 0.02
C ILE A 137 -8.22 2.52 0.54
N ALA A 138 -7.20 3.35 0.77
CA ALA A 138 -7.37 4.72 1.26
C ALA A 138 -8.23 5.56 0.31
N LEU A 139 -8.01 5.45 -1.00
CA LEU A 139 -8.77 6.18 -2.02
C LEU A 139 -10.25 5.78 -1.99
N ILE A 140 -10.55 4.48 -1.98
CA ILE A 140 -11.93 3.98 -1.96
C ILE A 140 -12.63 4.34 -0.66
N VAL A 141 -11.98 4.14 0.50
CA VAL A 141 -12.55 4.49 1.81
C VAL A 141 -12.80 5.98 1.92
N SER A 142 -11.85 6.83 1.48
CA SER A 142 -12.02 8.28 1.46
C SER A 142 -13.23 8.70 0.61
N LEU A 143 -13.38 8.12 -0.58
CA LEU A 143 -14.51 8.41 -1.45
C LEU A 143 -15.85 8.03 -0.81
N ILE A 144 -15.93 6.84 -0.21
CA ILE A 144 -17.12 6.37 0.50
C ILE A 144 -17.46 7.33 1.65
N MET A 145 -16.45 7.75 2.43
CA MET A 145 -16.66 8.63 3.58
C MET A 145 -17.03 10.05 3.19
N ILE A 146 -16.49 10.59 2.08
CA ILE A 146 -16.90 11.91 1.57
C ILE A 146 -18.39 11.87 1.21
N VAL A 147 -18.83 10.83 0.50
CA VAL A 147 -20.24 10.66 0.13
C VAL A 147 -21.11 10.47 1.38
N TYR A 148 -20.69 9.62 2.32
CA TYR A 148 -21.41 9.36 3.56
C TYR A 148 -21.58 10.62 4.41
N ILE A 149 -20.50 11.36 4.68
CA ILE A 149 -20.53 12.61 5.45
C ILE A 149 -21.32 13.70 4.69
N GLY A 150 -21.13 13.80 3.37
CA GLY A 150 -21.82 14.74 2.52
C GLY A 150 -23.34 14.50 2.44
N SER A 151 -23.80 13.27 2.68
CA SER A 151 -25.24 12.96 2.72
C SER A 151 -25.95 13.57 3.94
N PHE A 152 -25.23 13.89 5.02
CA PHE A 152 -25.80 14.62 6.16
C PHE A 152 -25.83 16.13 5.90
N HIS A 153 -24.73 16.70 5.37
CA HIS A 153 -24.65 18.11 4.99
C HIS A 153 -23.51 18.34 4.02
N ILE A 154 -23.78 19.06 2.93
CA ILE A 154 -22.82 19.29 1.85
C ILE A 154 -21.53 19.97 2.34
N VAL A 155 -21.61 20.92 3.28
CA VAL A 155 -20.43 21.60 3.82
C VAL A 155 -19.53 20.64 4.58
N LEU A 156 -20.10 19.69 5.33
CA LEU A 156 -19.31 18.66 6.01
C LEU A 156 -18.61 17.73 5.01
N GLY A 157 -19.27 17.39 3.92
CA GLY A 157 -18.68 16.63 2.81
C GLY A 157 -17.50 17.36 2.17
N LEU A 158 -17.61 18.68 1.95
CA LEU A 158 -16.52 19.50 1.44
C LEU A 158 -15.34 19.60 2.40
N ILE A 159 -15.60 19.75 3.70
CA ILE A 159 -14.53 19.73 4.71
C ILE A 159 -13.82 18.38 4.72
N ALA A 160 -14.56 17.28 4.68
CA ALA A 160 -13.98 15.94 4.59
C ALA A 160 -13.14 15.76 3.33
N PHE A 161 -13.63 16.21 2.17
CA PHE A 161 -12.90 16.18 0.91
C PHE A 161 -11.55 16.91 0.98
N VAL A 162 -11.56 18.16 1.47
CA VAL A 162 -10.33 18.94 1.65
C VAL A 162 -9.36 18.26 2.63
N SER A 163 -9.87 17.74 3.75
CA SER A 163 -9.07 17.02 4.73
C SER A 163 -8.40 15.78 4.14
N TYR A 164 -9.12 14.97 3.35
CA TYR A 164 -8.54 13.79 2.69
C TYR A 164 -7.52 14.16 1.62
N ILE A 165 -7.69 15.28 0.89
CA ILE A 165 -6.66 15.78 -0.03
C ILE A 165 -5.39 16.17 0.75
N VAL A 166 -5.53 16.91 1.84
CA VAL A 166 -4.38 17.31 2.65
C VAL A 166 -3.64 16.10 3.21
N ILE A 167 -4.35 15.15 3.82
CA ILE A 167 -3.75 13.97 4.43
C ILE A 167 -3.20 13.00 3.37
N GLY A 168 -3.92 12.78 2.28
CA GLY A 168 -3.57 11.79 1.26
C GLY A 168 -2.56 12.27 0.22
N ILE A 169 -2.42 13.58 0.01
CA ILE A 169 -1.54 14.14 -1.03
C ILE A 169 -0.51 15.08 -0.43
N VAL A 170 -0.93 16.11 0.30
CA VAL A 170 0.00 17.16 0.77
C VAL A 170 0.99 16.60 1.78
N VAL A 171 0.51 15.86 2.78
CA VAL A 171 1.37 15.28 3.83
C VAL A 171 2.39 14.28 3.25
N PRO A 172 2.04 13.28 2.41
CA PRO A 172 3.03 12.39 1.81
C PRO A 172 4.04 13.08 0.92
N LEU A 173 3.61 14.08 0.13
CA LEU A 173 4.52 14.83 -0.74
C LEU A 173 5.52 15.69 0.07
N THR A 174 5.07 16.33 1.13
CA THR A 174 5.96 17.10 2.01
C THR A 174 6.92 16.19 2.77
N ALA A 175 6.42 15.10 3.35
CA ALA A 175 7.23 14.10 4.04
C ALA A 175 8.29 13.48 3.10
N SER A 176 7.93 13.15 1.86
CA SER A 176 8.85 12.61 0.86
C SER A 176 9.98 13.61 0.52
N LYS A 177 9.66 14.89 0.33
CA LYS A 177 10.68 15.94 0.08
C LYS A 177 11.64 16.10 1.24
N MET A 178 11.13 16.10 2.47
CA MET A 178 11.95 16.17 3.67
C MET A 178 12.85 14.94 3.83
N SER A 179 12.29 13.73 3.66
CA SER A 179 13.02 12.47 3.75
C SER A 179 14.14 12.37 2.71
N GLN A 180 13.93 12.84 1.48
CA GLN A 180 14.98 12.85 0.44
C GLN A 180 16.18 13.72 0.84
N LYS A 181 15.94 14.86 1.49
CA LYS A 181 17.02 15.75 1.95
C LYS A 181 17.90 15.08 3.02
N TYR A 182 17.27 14.48 4.02
CA TYR A 182 17.98 13.80 5.11
C TYR A 182 18.59 12.45 4.66
N GLY A 183 17.92 11.72 3.78
CA GLY A 183 18.42 10.45 3.25
C GLY A 183 19.65 10.60 2.36
N LYS A 184 19.80 11.73 1.65
CA LYS A 184 21.03 12.04 0.89
C LYS A 184 22.18 12.35 1.85
N ALA A 185 21.95 13.22 2.83
CA ALA A 185 22.95 13.56 3.84
C ALA A 185 23.45 12.33 4.60
N PHE A 186 22.53 11.46 5.00
CA PHE A 186 22.89 10.20 5.68
C PHE A 186 23.74 9.26 4.80
N ARG A 187 23.41 9.12 3.51
CA ARG A 187 24.19 8.30 2.58
C ARG A 187 25.58 8.87 2.31
N GLU A 188 25.71 10.19 2.21
CA GLU A 188 27.00 10.87 2.04
C GLU A 188 27.87 10.70 3.28
N GLU A 189 27.29 10.78 4.47
CA GLU A 189 28.00 10.58 5.73
C GLU A 189 28.42 9.11 5.92
N PHE A 190 27.56 8.16 5.57
CA PHE A 190 27.87 6.72 5.62
C PHE A 190 28.94 6.32 4.59
N GLY A 191 28.89 6.90 3.38
CA GLY A 191 29.89 6.66 2.33
C GLY A 191 31.27 7.26 2.62
N ASN A 192 31.37 8.17 3.60
CA ASN A 192 32.66 8.72 4.06
C ASN A 192 33.29 7.92 5.21
N LEU A 193 32.63 6.86 5.70
CA LEU A 193 33.11 6.00 6.79
C LEU A 193 33.83 4.73 6.25
N ASP A 194 33.78 4.46 4.95
CA ASP A 194 34.52 3.40 4.24
C ASP A 194 35.72 4.01 3.51
#